data_303175da79fd968512e3fd5a952d378a
#
_entry.id   303175da79fd968512e3fd5a952d378a
#
_cell.length_a   1.000
_cell.length_b   1.000
_cell.length_c   1.000
_cell.angle_alpha   90.00
_cell.angle_beta   90.00
_cell.angle_gamma   90.00
#
_symmetry.space_group_name_H-M   'P 1'
#
loop_
_entity.id
_entity.type
_entity.pdbx_description
1 polymer ?
#
loop_
_entity_poly.entity_id
_entity_poly.type
_entity_poly.pdbx_seq_one_letter_code
_entity_poly.pdbx_strand_id
1 'polypeptide(L)'
;YSHHKALDDVSLSVPEGQIFGLLGPNGAGKTSLIRIINQITMPDQGDILFKGNSLSSEHIKTIGYLPEERGLYKKMKVGEQALYLAQLKGLSTAEAKTALKEWFQKFDIEPWWDKTVEDLSKGMAQKVQFITTVLHRPKLLIFDEPFSGFDPINANIIKDEIIKLKEQGTSIIFSTHRMESVEELCDHIALIDKSKKILDGPVQQIKE
;
A
#
# COMPACT_ATOMS: atom_id res chain seq x y z
N TYR A 1 -20.23 14.23 -11.83
CA TYR A 1 -19.26 13.56 -12.74
C TYR A 1 -19.99 12.72 -13.79
N SER A 2 -20.96 13.29 -14.51
CA SER A 2 -21.87 12.50 -15.38
C SER A 2 -21.29 12.06 -16.74
N HIS A 3 -20.00 12.33 -17.04
CA HIS A 3 -19.41 11.98 -18.32
C HIS A 3 -17.97 11.45 -18.28
N HIS A 4 -17.35 11.26 -17.10
CA HIS A 4 -15.99 10.74 -16.99
C HIS A 4 -15.99 9.38 -16.28
N LYS A 5 -15.68 8.31 -17.03
CA LYS A 5 -15.42 7.00 -16.45
C LYS A 5 -14.02 7.00 -15.85
N ALA A 6 -13.92 6.75 -14.56
CA ALA A 6 -12.62 6.60 -13.89
C ALA A 6 -11.91 5.29 -14.26
N LEU A 7 -12.69 4.26 -14.57
CA LEU A 7 -12.26 2.95 -15.08
C LEU A 7 -13.26 2.50 -16.14
N ASP A 8 -12.78 2.02 -17.27
CA ASP A 8 -13.59 1.55 -18.40
C ASP A 8 -13.19 0.11 -18.75
N ASP A 9 -13.95 -0.84 -18.23
CA ASP A 9 -13.79 -2.28 -18.43
C ASP A 9 -12.37 -2.79 -18.11
N VAL A 10 -11.92 -2.52 -16.87
CA VAL A 10 -10.60 -2.94 -16.40
C VAL A 10 -10.72 -4.26 -15.64
N SER A 11 -10.18 -5.32 -16.23
CA SER A 11 -10.04 -6.63 -15.58
C SER A 11 -8.56 -6.99 -15.44
N LEU A 12 -8.13 -7.36 -14.22
CA LEU A 12 -6.76 -7.79 -13.95
C LEU A 12 -6.70 -8.85 -12.85
N SER A 13 -5.62 -9.59 -12.82
CA SER A 13 -5.35 -10.60 -11.80
C SER A 13 -4.00 -10.34 -11.15
N VAL A 14 -3.99 -10.29 -9.83
CA VAL A 14 -2.77 -10.11 -9.03
C VAL A 14 -2.33 -11.48 -8.52
N PRO A 15 -1.16 -11.99 -8.96
CA PRO A 15 -0.66 -13.28 -8.50
C PRO A 15 -0.31 -13.26 -7.01
N GLU A 16 -0.57 -14.38 -6.31
CA GLU A 16 -0.25 -14.50 -4.89
C GLU A 16 1.26 -14.50 -4.64
N GLY A 17 1.71 -13.80 -3.59
CA GLY A 17 3.12 -13.75 -3.19
C GLY A 17 4.04 -12.98 -4.14
N GLN A 18 3.49 -12.16 -5.02
CA GLN A 18 4.23 -11.33 -5.97
C GLN A 18 4.03 -9.85 -5.73
N ILE A 19 4.96 -9.05 -6.25
CA ILE A 19 4.80 -7.60 -6.36
C ILE A 19 4.23 -7.27 -7.74
N PHE A 20 3.00 -6.78 -7.73
CA PHE A 20 2.25 -6.39 -8.92
C PHE A 20 2.29 -4.87 -9.09
N GLY A 21 2.94 -4.40 -10.14
CA GLY A 21 3.02 -2.98 -10.48
C GLY A 21 1.77 -2.49 -11.19
N LEU A 22 1.10 -1.50 -10.63
CA LEU A 22 0.02 -0.76 -11.26
C LEU A 22 0.56 0.54 -11.83
N LEU A 23 0.89 0.53 -13.12
CA LEU A 23 1.58 1.61 -13.79
C LEU A 23 0.61 2.51 -14.57
N GLY A 24 0.93 3.78 -14.69
CA GLY A 24 0.18 4.72 -15.52
C GLY A 24 0.35 6.17 -15.08
N PRO A 25 0.01 7.13 -15.94
CA PRO A 25 0.10 8.55 -15.62
C PRO A 25 -0.88 8.95 -14.50
N ASN A 26 -0.69 10.16 -13.96
CA ASN A 26 -1.64 10.72 -13.01
C ASN A 26 -3.00 10.90 -13.70
N GLY A 27 -4.08 10.55 -12.99
CA GLY A 27 -5.43 10.57 -13.52
C GLY A 27 -5.82 9.38 -14.41
N ALA A 28 -4.95 8.39 -14.61
CA ALA A 28 -5.26 7.20 -15.42
C ALA A 28 -6.32 6.26 -14.83
N GLY A 29 -6.64 6.39 -13.52
CA GLY A 29 -7.61 5.54 -12.83
C GLY A 29 -7.00 4.64 -11.75
N LYS A 30 -5.68 4.63 -11.55
CA LYS A 30 -4.99 3.79 -10.55
C LYS A 30 -5.56 3.92 -9.15
N THR A 31 -5.64 5.14 -8.62
CA THR A 31 -6.18 5.41 -7.28
C THR A 31 -7.66 5.04 -7.17
N SER A 32 -8.44 5.21 -8.24
CA SER A 32 -9.84 4.77 -8.28
C SER A 32 -9.96 3.25 -8.13
N LEU A 33 -9.13 2.49 -8.85
CA LEU A 33 -9.06 1.04 -8.72
C LEU A 33 -8.65 0.62 -7.30
N ILE A 34 -7.62 1.24 -6.74
CA ILE A 34 -7.15 0.99 -5.37
C ILE A 34 -8.27 1.27 -4.35
N ARG A 35 -9.01 2.36 -4.50
CA ARG A 35 -10.14 2.68 -3.61
C ARG A 35 -11.27 1.66 -3.70
N ILE A 36 -11.52 1.10 -4.88
CA ILE A 36 -12.50 0.03 -5.07
C ILE A 36 -12.02 -1.26 -4.38
N ILE A 37 -10.76 -1.65 -4.54
CA ILE A 37 -10.18 -2.83 -3.87
C ILE A 37 -10.24 -2.68 -2.34
N ASN A 38 -10.09 -1.48 -1.80
CA ASN A 38 -10.20 -1.20 -0.37
C ASN A 38 -11.64 -0.97 0.12
N GLN A 39 -12.66 -1.15 -0.73
CA GLN A 39 -14.07 -0.89 -0.44
C GLN A 39 -14.35 0.55 0.07
N ILE A 40 -13.50 1.51 -0.30
CA ILE A 40 -13.71 2.94 -0.03
C ILE A 40 -14.74 3.51 -1.00
N THR A 41 -14.76 2.98 -2.23
CA THR A 41 -15.70 3.33 -3.29
C THR A 41 -16.24 2.03 -3.88
N MET A 42 -17.55 2.00 -4.18
CA MET A 42 -18.16 0.85 -4.88
C MET A 42 -17.98 0.99 -6.39
N PRO A 43 -17.73 -0.11 -7.12
CA PRO A 43 -17.77 -0.08 -8.58
C PRO A 43 -19.23 0.04 -9.07
N ASP A 44 -19.44 0.69 -10.19
CA ASP A 44 -20.76 0.72 -10.83
C ASP A 44 -21.13 -0.65 -11.40
N GLN A 45 -20.14 -1.40 -11.89
CA GLN A 45 -20.27 -2.76 -12.42
C GLN A 45 -18.97 -3.56 -12.19
N GLY A 46 -19.10 -4.88 -12.20
CA GLY A 46 -17.98 -5.81 -12.01
C GLY A 46 -17.83 -6.26 -10.57
N ASP A 47 -16.95 -7.23 -10.37
CA ASP A 47 -16.73 -7.92 -9.10
C ASP A 47 -15.24 -7.94 -8.75
N ILE A 48 -14.96 -7.98 -7.45
CA ILE A 48 -13.61 -8.21 -6.93
C ILE A 48 -13.60 -9.52 -6.18
N LEU A 49 -12.67 -10.38 -6.57
CA LEU A 49 -12.40 -11.64 -5.89
C LEU A 49 -11.11 -11.55 -5.08
N PHE A 50 -11.16 -12.00 -3.85
CA PHE A 50 -10.00 -12.17 -2.99
C PHE A 50 -9.83 -13.65 -2.66
N LYS A 51 -8.75 -14.26 -3.17
CA LYS A 51 -8.52 -15.71 -3.06
C LYS A 51 -9.72 -16.55 -3.53
N GLY A 52 -10.32 -16.17 -4.66
CA GLY A 52 -11.46 -16.86 -5.27
C GLY A 52 -12.82 -16.59 -4.65
N ASN A 53 -12.90 -15.81 -3.58
CA ASN A 53 -14.15 -15.44 -2.93
C ASN A 53 -14.46 -13.95 -3.17
N SER A 54 -15.74 -13.61 -3.23
CA SER A 54 -16.15 -12.20 -3.31
C SER A 54 -15.54 -11.38 -2.16
N LEU A 55 -14.97 -10.23 -2.49
CA LEU A 55 -14.35 -9.34 -1.52
C LEU A 55 -15.37 -8.89 -0.47
N SER A 56 -15.02 -8.99 0.80
CA SER A 56 -15.87 -8.63 1.94
C SER A 56 -15.12 -7.78 2.96
N SER A 57 -15.86 -7.18 3.91
CA SER A 57 -15.28 -6.40 5.00
C SER A 57 -14.29 -7.19 5.86
N GLU A 58 -14.47 -8.51 6.00
CA GLU A 58 -13.52 -9.37 6.72
C GLU A 58 -12.17 -9.47 5.99
N HIS A 59 -12.19 -9.49 4.67
CA HIS A 59 -10.96 -9.45 3.88
C HIS A 59 -10.21 -8.14 4.05
N ILE A 60 -10.91 -7.00 4.18
CA ILE A 60 -10.30 -5.68 4.38
C ILE A 60 -9.44 -5.59 5.65
N LYS A 61 -9.79 -6.35 6.69
CA LYS A 61 -8.94 -6.46 7.90
C LYS A 61 -7.57 -7.07 7.61
N THR A 62 -7.47 -7.89 6.58
CA THR A 62 -6.22 -8.55 6.14
C THR A 62 -5.48 -7.79 5.04
N ILE A 63 -5.97 -6.61 4.67
CA ILE A 63 -5.36 -5.72 3.68
C ILE A 63 -4.69 -4.55 4.39
N GLY A 64 -3.45 -4.27 4.05
CA GLY A 64 -2.75 -3.04 4.43
C GLY A 64 -2.77 -2.06 3.26
N TYR A 65 -3.20 -0.82 3.50
CA TYR A 65 -3.22 0.22 2.47
C TYR A 65 -2.43 1.44 2.92
N LEU A 66 -1.44 1.80 2.13
CA LEU A 66 -0.64 3.01 2.26
C LEU A 66 -1.07 3.98 1.15
N PRO A 67 -1.88 5.00 1.45
CA PRO A 67 -2.28 5.99 0.47
C PRO A 67 -1.14 6.97 0.16
N GLU A 68 -1.18 7.60 -1.02
CA GLU A 68 -0.26 8.67 -1.39
C GLU A 68 -0.34 9.87 -0.42
N GLU A 69 -1.58 10.25 -0.04
CA GLU A 69 -1.81 11.28 0.96
C GLU A 69 -1.75 10.73 2.37
N ARG A 70 -1.22 11.52 3.31
CA ARG A 70 -0.98 11.06 4.67
C ARG A 70 -2.27 11.02 5.47
N GLY A 71 -2.59 9.82 5.98
CA GLY A 71 -3.74 9.57 6.85
C GLY A 71 -3.47 9.68 8.35
N LEU A 72 -2.35 10.27 8.77
CA LEU A 72 -2.01 10.39 10.19
C LEU A 72 -2.69 11.60 10.86
N TYR A 73 -3.22 11.40 12.06
CA TYR A 73 -3.84 12.47 12.87
C TYR A 73 -2.77 13.35 13.50
N LYS A 74 -2.67 14.58 13.05
CA LYS A 74 -1.57 15.50 13.37
C LYS A 74 -1.36 15.72 14.87
N LYS A 75 -2.43 15.83 15.66
CA LYS A 75 -2.39 16.14 17.11
C LYS A 75 -2.24 14.92 18.01
N MET A 76 -2.28 13.70 17.45
CA MET A 76 -2.03 12.50 18.25
C MET A 76 -0.55 12.22 18.40
N LYS A 77 -0.18 11.57 19.52
CA LYS A 77 1.16 11.02 19.69
C LYS A 77 1.37 9.84 18.76
N VAL A 78 2.59 9.69 18.28
CA VAL A 78 2.98 8.60 17.34
C VAL A 78 2.62 7.22 17.89
N GLY A 79 3.02 6.95 19.15
CA GLY A 79 2.74 5.66 19.78
C GLY A 79 1.25 5.39 20.00
N GLU A 80 0.50 6.40 20.43
CA GLU A 80 -0.95 6.29 20.64
C GLU A 80 -1.67 5.98 19.32
N GLN A 81 -1.33 6.72 18.25
CA GLN A 81 -1.93 6.50 16.95
C GLN A 81 -1.57 5.15 16.36
N ALA A 82 -0.29 4.77 16.44
CA ALA A 82 0.16 3.47 15.94
C ALA A 82 -0.56 2.32 16.67
N LEU A 83 -0.72 2.41 17.98
CA LEU A 83 -1.48 1.45 18.78
C LEU A 83 -2.95 1.41 18.39
N TYR A 84 -3.58 2.57 18.22
CA TYR A 84 -4.97 2.69 17.79
C TYR A 84 -5.20 2.04 16.41
N LEU A 85 -4.34 2.34 15.43
CA LEU A 85 -4.45 1.78 14.08
C LEU A 85 -4.22 0.26 14.07
N ALA A 86 -3.31 -0.26 14.91
CA ALA A 86 -3.10 -1.68 15.09
C ALA A 86 -4.35 -2.39 15.62
N GLN A 87 -5.00 -1.79 16.62
CA GLN A 87 -6.24 -2.32 17.20
C GLN A 87 -7.41 -2.31 16.21
N LEU A 88 -7.51 -1.29 15.36
CA LEU A 88 -8.51 -1.26 14.27
C LEU A 88 -8.32 -2.40 13.27
N LYS A 89 -7.10 -2.91 13.13
CA LYS A 89 -6.76 -4.08 12.31
C LYS A 89 -6.91 -5.42 13.05
N GLY A 90 -7.42 -5.38 14.28
CA GLY A 90 -7.78 -6.56 15.06
C GLY A 90 -6.71 -7.09 16.02
N LEU A 91 -5.58 -6.39 16.19
CA LEU A 91 -4.59 -6.77 17.17
C LEU A 91 -5.07 -6.42 18.59
N SER A 92 -4.82 -7.31 19.54
CA SER A 92 -4.95 -6.98 20.97
C SER A 92 -3.92 -5.91 21.35
N THR A 93 -4.14 -5.23 22.47
CA THR A 93 -3.18 -4.24 22.98
C THR A 93 -1.78 -4.83 23.22
N ALA A 94 -1.69 -6.07 23.69
CA ALA A 94 -0.43 -6.75 23.94
C ALA A 94 0.32 -7.08 22.62
N GLU A 95 -0.38 -7.67 21.65
CA GLU A 95 0.18 -7.96 20.32
C GLU A 95 0.63 -6.69 19.62
N ALA A 96 -0.20 -5.63 19.64
CA ALA A 96 0.13 -4.36 19.02
C ALA A 96 1.38 -3.71 19.65
N LYS A 97 1.50 -3.71 20.98
CA LYS A 97 2.70 -3.19 21.67
C LYS A 97 3.95 -3.97 21.32
N THR A 98 3.87 -5.30 21.24
CA THR A 98 5.01 -6.16 20.88
C THR A 98 5.43 -5.87 19.43
N ALA A 99 4.51 -5.89 18.49
CA ALA A 99 4.79 -5.60 17.09
C ALA A 99 5.35 -4.19 16.88
N LEU A 100 4.78 -3.19 17.55
CA LEU A 100 5.26 -1.80 17.46
C LEU A 100 6.68 -1.65 18.01
N LYS A 101 7.01 -2.33 19.12
CA LYS A 101 8.36 -2.30 19.67
C LYS A 101 9.37 -2.85 18.66
N GLU A 102 9.08 -4.00 18.03
CA GLU A 102 9.94 -4.61 17.00
C GLU A 102 10.14 -3.65 15.80
N TRP A 103 9.07 -3.08 15.28
CA TRP A 103 9.12 -2.19 14.15
C TRP A 103 9.81 -0.85 14.47
N PHE A 104 9.58 -0.28 15.65
CA PHE A 104 10.21 0.97 16.06
C PHE A 104 11.71 0.81 16.27
N GLN A 105 12.14 -0.33 16.87
CA GLN A 105 13.56 -0.68 16.96
C GLN A 105 14.20 -0.85 15.59
N LYS A 106 13.54 -1.60 14.69
CA LYS A 106 14.03 -1.88 13.35
C LYS A 106 14.25 -0.60 12.52
N PHE A 107 13.41 0.42 12.71
CA PHE A 107 13.48 1.70 11.99
C PHE A 107 14.22 2.80 12.76
N ASP A 108 14.73 2.49 13.96
CA ASP A 108 15.41 3.44 14.86
C ASP A 108 14.54 4.66 15.16
N ILE A 109 13.29 4.41 15.56
CA ILE A 109 12.29 5.45 15.85
C ILE A 109 11.64 5.34 17.22
N GLU A 110 12.19 4.53 18.15
CA GLU A 110 11.67 4.42 19.52
C GLU A 110 11.56 5.77 20.23
N PRO A 111 12.51 6.73 20.03
CA PRO A 111 12.41 8.06 20.67
C PRO A 111 11.23 8.91 20.19
N TRP A 112 10.52 8.45 19.12
CA TRP A 112 9.39 9.22 18.56
C TRP A 112 8.06 8.86 19.20
N TRP A 113 8.01 7.87 20.09
CA TRP A 113 6.79 7.35 20.69
C TRP A 113 5.89 8.45 21.28
N ASP A 114 6.48 9.38 22.02
CA ASP A 114 5.78 10.48 22.68
C ASP A 114 5.72 11.79 21.89
N LYS A 115 6.32 11.84 20.71
CA LYS A 115 6.19 12.99 19.80
C LYS A 115 4.80 13.06 19.21
N THR A 116 4.31 14.29 18.96
CA THR A 116 3.10 14.45 18.15
C THR A 116 3.42 14.25 16.66
N VAL A 117 2.43 13.82 15.90
CA VAL A 117 2.63 13.60 14.45
C VAL A 117 3.00 14.89 13.73
N GLU A 118 2.51 16.04 14.19
CA GLU A 118 2.83 17.36 13.61
C GLU A 118 4.30 17.76 13.80
N ASP A 119 4.99 17.21 14.81
CA ASP A 119 6.41 17.45 15.07
C ASP A 119 7.34 16.61 14.18
N LEU A 120 6.77 15.68 13.40
CA LEU A 120 7.53 14.80 12.53
C LEU A 120 7.90 15.48 11.21
N SER A 121 9.14 15.28 10.76
CA SER A 121 9.50 15.60 9.39
C SER A 121 8.69 14.71 8.40
N LYS A 122 8.69 15.09 7.13
CA LYS A 122 8.00 14.32 6.09
C LYS A 122 8.44 12.86 6.05
N GLY A 123 9.75 12.59 6.06
CA GLY A 123 10.30 11.24 6.05
C GLY A 123 9.98 10.45 7.32
N MET A 124 10.00 11.14 8.50
CA MET A 124 9.60 10.51 9.76
C MET A 124 8.12 10.06 9.72
N ALA A 125 7.22 10.93 9.30
CA ALA A 125 5.80 10.59 9.21
C ALA A 125 5.54 9.43 8.22
N GLN A 126 6.30 9.34 7.14
CA GLN A 126 6.22 8.25 6.18
C GLN A 126 6.68 6.91 6.77
N LYS A 127 7.75 6.88 7.58
CA LYS A 127 8.17 5.66 8.30
C LYS A 127 7.05 5.18 9.23
N VAL A 128 6.46 6.08 10.01
CA VAL A 128 5.34 5.74 10.91
C VAL A 128 4.15 5.20 10.12
N GLN A 129 3.80 5.84 9.01
CA GLN A 129 2.70 5.42 8.15
C GLN A 129 2.95 4.05 7.52
N PHE A 130 4.16 3.77 7.06
CA PHE A 130 4.55 2.45 6.57
C PHE A 130 4.39 1.39 7.67
N ILE A 131 4.95 1.62 8.86
CA ILE A 131 4.86 0.69 9.98
C ILE A 131 3.39 0.39 10.32
N THR A 132 2.55 1.40 10.45
CA THR A 132 1.12 1.20 10.77
C THR A 132 0.36 0.45 9.68
N THR A 133 0.86 0.47 8.45
CA THR A 133 0.28 -0.28 7.32
C THR A 133 0.64 -1.75 7.35
N VAL A 134 1.86 -2.12 7.80
CA VAL A 134 2.37 -3.49 7.68
C VAL A 134 2.33 -4.30 8.99
N LEU A 135 2.23 -3.63 10.14
CA LEU A 135 2.44 -4.26 11.45
C LEU A 135 1.45 -5.40 11.80
N HIS A 136 0.25 -5.39 11.22
CA HIS A 136 -0.76 -6.44 11.44
C HIS A 136 -0.58 -7.67 10.53
N ARG A 137 0.56 -7.76 9.81
CA ARG A 137 0.93 -8.86 8.91
C ARG A 137 -0.16 -9.14 7.86
N PRO A 138 -0.49 -8.15 7.02
CA PRO A 138 -1.54 -8.30 6.01
C PRO A 138 -1.20 -9.36 4.97
N LYS A 139 -2.22 -9.97 4.38
CA LYS A 139 -2.08 -10.91 3.25
C LYS A 139 -1.89 -10.18 1.92
N LEU A 140 -2.42 -8.98 1.82
CA LEU A 140 -2.26 -8.07 0.68
C LEU A 140 -1.84 -6.71 1.19
N LEU A 141 -0.79 -6.16 0.62
CA LEU A 141 -0.37 -4.78 0.80
C LEU A 141 -0.64 -3.99 -0.48
N ILE A 142 -1.15 -2.79 -0.31
CA ILE A 142 -1.37 -1.85 -1.41
C ILE A 142 -0.62 -0.56 -1.10
N PHE A 143 0.34 -0.22 -1.94
CA PHE A 143 1.14 0.99 -1.82
C PHE A 143 0.83 1.93 -2.98
N ASP A 144 0.23 3.08 -2.70
CA ASP A 144 -0.09 4.10 -3.70
C ASP A 144 0.98 5.19 -3.66
N GLU A 145 1.85 5.21 -4.68
CA GLU A 145 3.01 6.11 -4.80
C GLU A 145 3.90 6.16 -3.54
N PRO A 146 4.34 5.02 -2.98
CA PRO A 146 4.94 4.96 -1.64
C PRO A 146 6.25 5.73 -1.50
N PHE A 147 6.95 6.00 -2.61
CA PHE A 147 8.22 6.73 -2.60
C PHE A 147 8.08 8.21 -2.94
N SER A 148 6.84 8.71 -3.10
CA SER A 148 6.59 10.12 -3.35
C SER A 148 7.05 10.97 -2.17
N GLY A 149 8.11 11.76 -2.40
CA GLY A 149 8.66 12.68 -1.42
C GLY A 149 9.55 12.07 -0.34
N PHE A 150 10.02 10.83 -0.52
CA PHE A 150 11.17 10.30 0.22
C PHE A 150 12.48 10.82 -0.33
N ASP A 151 13.46 10.99 0.55
CA ASP A 151 14.86 11.04 0.15
C ASP A 151 15.35 9.61 -0.22
N PRO A 152 16.44 9.49 -1.02
CA PRO A 152 16.90 8.19 -1.51
C PRO A 152 17.24 7.18 -0.41
N ILE A 153 17.76 7.63 0.73
CA ILE A 153 18.16 6.74 1.84
C ILE A 153 16.93 6.09 2.46
N ASN A 154 15.92 6.90 2.81
CA ASN A 154 14.69 6.38 3.38
C ASN A 154 13.88 5.55 2.38
N ALA A 155 13.92 5.90 1.08
CA ALA A 155 13.30 5.09 0.02
C ALA A 155 13.89 3.67 -0.04
N ASN A 156 15.21 3.53 0.05
CA ASN A 156 15.87 2.22 0.01
C ASN A 156 15.49 1.35 1.22
N ILE A 157 15.42 1.93 2.43
CA ILE A 157 14.97 1.19 3.61
C ILE A 157 13.58 0.61 3.42
N ILE A 158 12.66 1.39 2.85
CA ILE A 158 11.29 0.93 2.58
C ILE A 158 11.27 -0.12 1.48
N LYS A 159 12.07 0.01 0.41
CA LYS A 159 12.19 -0.98 -0.66
C LYS A 159 12.66 -2.34 -0.12
N ASP A 160 13.71 -2.35 0.70
CA ASP A 160 14.23 -3.57 1.32
C ASP A 160 13.17 -4.27 2.16
N GLU A 161 12.35 -3.50 2.91
CA GLU A 161 11.26 -4.06 3.68
C GLU A 161 10.12 -4.61 2.83
N ILE A 162 9.79 -3.94 1.71
CA ILE A 162 8.80 -4.43 0.74
C ILE A 162 9.23 -5.79 0.18
N ILE A 163 10.52 -5.93 -0.19
CA ILE A 163 11.07 -7.19 -0.68
C ILE A 163 10.97 -8.29 0.38
N LYS A 164 11.37 -8.01 1.64
CA LYS A 164 11.27 -8.97 2.74
C LYS A 164 9.83 -9.41 3.02
N LEU A 165 8.87 -8.49 2.94
CA LEU A 165 7.45 -8.82 3.12
C LEU A 165 6.94 -9.74 2.00
N LYS A 166 7.37 -9.51 0.75
CA LYS A 166 7.10 -10.42 -0.37
C LYS A 166 7.70 -11.80 -0.11
N GLU A 167 8.96 -11.88 0.30
CA GLU A 167 9.64 -13.15 0.61
C GLU A 167 8.94 -13.95 1.72
N GLN A 168 8.23 -13.26 2.61
CA GLN A 168 7.37 -13.86 3.64
C GLN A 168 5.99 -14.30 3.12
N GLY A 169 5.73 -14.14 1.80
CA GLY A 169 4.50 -14.58 1.15
C GLY A 169 3.39 -13.52 1.06
N THR A 170 3.67 -12.27 1.41
CA THR A 170 2.71 -11.18 1.25
C THR A 170 2.59 -10.81 -0.22
N SER A 171 1.35 -10.74 -0.74
CA SER A 171 1.07 -10.18 -2.07
C SER A 171 1.07 -8.66 -2.00
N ILE A 172 1.63 -7.98 -3.00
CA ILE A 172 1.81 -6.53 -2.95
C ILE A 172 1.32 -5.91 -4.26
N ILE A 173 0.44 -4.93 -4.18
CA ILE A 173 0.10 -4.01 -5.28
C ILE A 173 0.90 -2.73 -5.07
N PHE A 174 1.68 -2.37 -6.06
CA PHE A 174 2.56 -1.22 -6.04
C PHE A 174 2.16 -0.25 -7.16
N SER A 175 1.48 0.85 -6.80
CA SER A 175 1.06 1.88 -7.76
C SER A 175 2.14 2.93 -7.93
N THR A 176 2.51 3.21 -9.18
CA THR A 176 3.46 4.27 -9.50
C THR A 176 3.31 4.77 -10.95
N HIS A 177 3.86 5.94 -11.21
CA HIS A 177 4.06 6.46 -12.57
C HIS A 177 5.54 6.36 -13.02
N ARG A 178 6.44 5.81 -12.16
CA ARG A 178 7.88 5.72 -12.41
C ARG A 178 8.27 4.32 -12.86
N MET A 179 8.71 4.20 -14.11
CA MET A 179 9.11 2.91 -14.69
C MET A 179 10.31 2.28 -13.96
N GLU A 180 11.29 3.08 -13.54
CA GLU A 180 12.47 2.60 -12.80
C GLU A 180 12.11 1.81 -11.54
N SER A 181 11.14 2.30 -10.76
CA SER A 181 10.68 1.60 -9.54
C SER A 181 9.97 0.28 -9.85
N VAL A 182 9.28 0.21 -10.98
CA VAL A 182 8.61 -1.01 -11.45
C VAL A 182 9.64 -2.06 -11.86
N GLU A 183 10.64 -1.66 -12.62
CA GLU A 183 11.71 -2.56 -13.08
C GLU A 183 12.52 -3.16 -11.94
N GLU A 184 12.69 -2.39 -10.87
CA GLU A 184 13.46 -2.78 -9.70
C GLU A 184 12.69 -3.74 -8.77
N LEU A 185 11.37 -3.55 -8.63
CA LEU A 185 10.61 -4.20 -7.57
C LEU A 185 9.57 -5.20 -8.07
N CYS A 186 8.98 -4.99 -9.25
CA CYS A 186 7.79 -5.72 -9.66
C CYS A 186 8.12 -7.02 -10.41
N ASP A 187 7.33 -8.05 -10.13
CA ASP A 187 7.35 -9.32 -10.87
C ASP A 187 6.41 -9.25 -12.07
N HIS A 188 5.28 -8.58 -11.91
CA HIS A 188 4.20 -8.45 -12.86
C HIS A 188 3.70 -7.01 -12.90
N ILE A 189 3.23 -6.55 -14.03
CA ILE A 189 2.70 -5.19 -14.19
C ILE A 189 1.39 -5.16 -14.97
N ALA A 190 0.59 -4.14 -14.69
CA ALA A 190 -0.47 -3.68 -15.58
C ALA A 190 -0.30 -2.17 -15.81
N LEU A 191 -0.40 -1.77 -17.07
CA LEU A 191 -0.42 -0.36 -17.48
C LEU A 191 -1.86 0.09 -17.66
N ILE A 192 -2.24 1.13 -16.93
CA ILE A 192 -3.53 1.81 -17.09
C ILE A 192 -3.27 3.19 -17.71
N ASP A 193 -3.97 3.49 -18.79
CA ASP A 193 -4.01 4.82 -19.38
C ASP A 193 -5.44 5.15 -19.81
N LYS A 194 -5.84 6.40 -19.59
CA LYS A 194 -7.17 6.91 -19.93
C LYS A 194 -8.30 5.96 -19.53
N SER A 195 -8.25 5.51 -18.27
CA SER A 195 -9.24 4.61 -17.65
C SER A 195 -9.28 3.17 -18.19
N LYS A 196 -8.36 2.78 -19.06
CA LYS A 196 -8.31 1.45 -19.68
C LYS A 196 -7.01 0.72 -19.36
N LYS A 197 -7.09 -0.60 -19.25
CA LYS A 197 -5.92 -1.46 -19.20
C LYS A 197 -5.33 -1.58 -20.61
N ILE A 198 -4.10 -1.13 -20.79
CA ILE A 198 -3.38 -1.15 -22.06
C ILE A 198 -2.63 -2.45 -22.25
N LEU A 199 -1.97 -2.91 -21.17
CA LEU A 199 -1.24 -4.18 -21.15
C LEU A 199 -1.18 -4.73 -19.72
N ASP A 200 -0.98 -6.01 -19.58
CA ASP A 200 -0.53 -6.66 -18.35
C ASP A 200 0.33 -7.89 -18.66
N GLY A 201 1.23 -8.23 -17.76
CA GLY A 201 2.08 -9.41 -17.89
C GLY A 201 3.31 -9.36 -16.97
N PRO A 202 4.11 -10.44 -16.96
CA PRO A 202 5.39 -10.45 -16.28
C PRO A 202 6.32 -9.36 -16.82
N VAL A 203 7.02 -8.67 -15.92
CA VAL A 203 7.93 -7.55 -16.29
C VAL A 203 8.95 -7.98 -17.35
N GLN A 204 9.49 -9.20 -17.23
CA GLN A 204 10.49 -9.72 -18.18
C GLN A 204 9.98 -9.85 -19.61
N GLN A 205 8.69 -10.17 -19.79
CA GLN A 205 8.08 -10.34 -21.11
C GLN A 205 7.66 -9.03 -21.78
N ILE A 206 7.49 -7.98 -20.97
CA ILE A 206 7.04 -6.66 -21.47
C ILE A 206 8.24 -5.80 -21.91
N LYS A 207 9.46 -6.15 -21.47
CA LYS A 207 10.70 -5.47 -21.87
C LYS A 207 11.26 -5.89 -23.24
N GLU A 208 10.76 -7.01 -23.80
CA GLU A 208 11.09 -7.48 -25.16
C GLU A 208 10.16 -6.82 -26.19
#